data_a7e9fbc5a931cad5290dbcaa1946b202
#
_entry.id   a7e9fbc5a931cad5290dbcaa1946b202
#
_cell.length_a   1.000
_cell.length_b   1.000
_cell.length_c   1.000
_cell.angle_alpha   90.00
_cell.angle_beta   90.00
_cell.angle_gamma   90.00
#
_symmetry.space_group_name_H-M   'P 1'
#
loop_
_entity.id
_entity.type
_entity.pdbx_description
1 polymer ?
#
loop_
_entity_poly.entity_id
_entity_poly.type
_entity_poly.pdbx_seq_one_letter_code
_entity_poly.pdbx_strand_id
1 'polypeptide(L)'
;MAEESSRAERERPLRSMIASVYRLRGNSFKEVLDKGKMVQSDSFGISFVKREDEEVPRFGFIVSTKVSKEAVQRNRIKRALSEAVRFMTSDIKSGHDVVFLAKQRAARSSTDVLMNEVREAIKAAGLFK
;
A
#
# COMPACT_ATOMS: atom_id res chain seq x y z
N MET A 1 19.60 -14.26 16.14
CA MET A 1 19.13 -14.16 16.19
C MET A 1 19.02 -14.26 16.04
N ALA A 2 18.94 -14.19 15.70
CA ALA A 2 18.45 -14.06 15.51
C ALA A 2 18.31 -13.95 15.40
N GLU A 3 18.22 -13.73 15.42
CA GLU A 3 17.69 -13.54 15.26
C GLU A 3 17.65 -13.09 14.97
N GLU A 4 18.07 -12.71 15.04
CA GLU A 4 17.72 -12.33 14.71
C GLU A 4 18.04 -12.41 13.94
N SER A 5 18.38 -12.51 13.66
CA SER A 5 18.19 -12.66 12.98
C SER A 5 18.14 -13.28 12.44
N SER A 6 18.38 -13.85 12.18
CA SER A 6 17.80 -14.22 11.57
C SER A 6 16.74 -14.12 11.64
N ARG A 7 16.59 -14.15 12.23
CA ARG A 7 15.46 -13.58 12.35
C ARG A 7 15.50 -12.29 11.74
N ALA A 8 16.50 -11.76 11.87
CA ALA A 8 16.62 -10.47 11.30
C ALA A 8 16.38 -10.60 9.84
N GLU A 9 16.71 -11.70 9.28
CA GLU A 9 16.47 -11.84 7.96
C GLU A 9 15.12 -11.95 7.65
N ARG A 10 14.41 -12.67 8.39
CA ARG A 10 13.05 -12.73 8.09
C ARG A 10 12.45 -11.44 8.40
N GLU A 11 13.11 -10.64 9.15
CA GLU A 11 12.55 -9.37 9.43
C GLU A 11 12.90 -8.45 8.35
N ARG A 12 13.84 -8.81 7.55
CA ARG A 12 14.22 -7.93 6.57
C ARG A 12 13.14 -7.56 5.66
N PRO A 13 12.26 -8.45 5.26
CA PRO A 13 11.14 -8.05 4.43
C PRO A 13 10.34 -6.96 5.09
N LEU A 14 10.29 -6.96 6.40
CA LEU A 14 9.53 -5.95 7.09
C LEU A 14 10.19 -4.59 7.02
N ARG A 15 11.49 -4.56 6.77
CA ARG A 15 12.14 -3.28 6.69
C ARG A 15 11.82 -2.54 5.44
N SER A 16 11.39 -3.23 4.39
CA SER A 16 11.00 -2.56 3.17
C SER A 16 9.56 -2.10 3.25
N MET A 17 8.84 -2.38 4.34
CA MET A 17 7.48 -1.91 4.50
C MET A 17 7.50 -0.53 5.15
N ILE A 18 6.41 0.20 5.00
CA ILE A 18 6.32 1.52 5.62
C ILE A 18 6.29 1.39 7.14
N ALA A 19 6.67 2.43 7.82
CA ALA A 19 6.68 2.46 9.26
C ALA A 19 5.29 2.21 9.83
N SER A 20 5.22 1.64 11.02
CA SER A 20 3.94 1.25 11.60
C SER A 20 2.97 2.41 11.80
N VAL A 21 3.49 3.63 11.99
CA VAL A 21 2.64 4.80 12.17
C VAL A 21 1.82 5.09 10.92
N TYR A 22 2.28 4.65 9.75
CA TYR A 22 1.58 4.86 8.48
C TYR A 22 0.75 3.64 8.09
N ARG A 23 0.70 2.58 8.92
CA ARG A 23 -0.03 1.38 8.55
C ARG A 23 -1.47 1.42 9.02
N LEU A 24 -2.38 1.09 8.14
CA LEU A 24 -3.79 1.02 8.46
C LEU A 24 -4.05 -0.24 9.27
N ARG A 25 -4.86 -0.14 10.30
CA ARG A 25 -5.20 -1.28 11.13
C ARG A 25 -6.31 -2.10 10.49
N GLY A 26 -6.33 -3.40 10.79
CA GLY A 26 -7.19 -4.34 10.12
C GLY A 26 -8.67 -3.97 10.09
N ASN A 27 -9.21 -3.49 11.20
CA ASN A 27 -10.63 -3.17 11.25
C ASN A 27 -11.01 -1.91 10.48
N SER A 28 -10.03 -1.10 10.10
CA SER A 28 -10.29 0.10 9.32
C SER A 28 -10.40 -0.19 7.83
N PHE A 29 -9.89 -1.33 7.37
CA PHE A 29 -9.94 -1.67 5.94
C PHE A 29 -11.37 -1.71 5.43
N LYS A 30 -12.26 -2.34 6.18
CA LYS A 30 -13.63 -2.47 5.75
C LYS A 30 -14.30 -1.11 5.59
N GLU A 31 -14.05 -0.22 6.52
CA GLU A 31 -14.65 1.10 6.46
C GLU A 31 -14.18 1.87 5.24
N VAL A 32 -12.89 1.80 4.93
CA VAL A 32 -12.34 2.49 3.78
C VAL A 32 -12.92 1.92 2.49
N LEU A 33 -13.05 0.59 2.42
CA LEU A 33 -13.61 -0.04 1.23
C LEU A 33 -15.08 0.27 1.04
N ASP A 34 -15.84 0.35 2.14
CA ASP A 34 -17.27 0.60 2.07
C ASP A 34 -17.60 2.06 1.80
N LYS A 35 -16.85 2.98 2.36
CA LYS A 35 -17.19 4.40 2.30
C LYS A 35 -16.25 5.23 1.45
N GLY A 36 -15.13 4.65 1.02
CA GLY A 36 -14.10 5.41 0.32
C GLY A 36 -14.45 5.75 -1.10
N LYS A 37 -13.80 6.78 -1.60
CA LYS A 37 -13.81 7.07 -3.02
C LYS A 37 -12.78 6.17 -3.68
N MET A 38 -13.02 5.83 -4.94
CA MET A 38 -12.16 4.88 -5.63
C MET A 38 -11.51 5.52 -6.84
N VAL A 39 -10.23 5.26 -7.02
CA VAL A 39 -9.50 5.62 -8.23
C VAL A 39 -8.91 4.33 -8.78
N GLN A 40 -9.10 4.08 -10.06
CA GLN A 40 -8.62 2.85 -10.69
C GLN A 40 -7.34 3.11 -11.48
N SER A 41 -6.43 2.13 -11.43
CA SER A 41 -5.23 2.12 -12.25
C SER A 41 -5.18 0.77 -12.94
N ASP A 42 -4.21 0.56 -13.84
CA ASP A 42 -4.13 -0.69 -14.59
C ASP A 42 -3.82 -1.88 -13.70
N SER A 43 -2.93 -1.73 -12.73
CA SER A 43 -2.47 -2.84 -11.90
C SER A 43 -3.13 -2.90 -10.53
N PHE A 44 -3.85 -1.87 -10.13
CA PHE A 44 -4.52 -1.83 -8.82
C PHE A 44 -5.58 -0.75 -8.79
N GLY A 45 -6.39 -0.76 -7.75
CA GLY A 45 -7.28 0.36 -7.46
C GLY A 45 -6.91 0.91 -6.10
N ILE A 46 -7.27 2.14 -5.81
CA ILE A 46 -7.12 2.67 -4.46
C ILE A 46 -8.48 3.16 -3.97
N SER A 47 -8.76 2.93 -2.70
CA SER A 47 -9.95 3.44 -2.04
C SER A 47 -9.47 4.32 -0.89
N PHE A 48 -10.05 5.48 -0.71
CA PHE A 48 -9.57 6.39 0.33
C PHE A 48 -10.71 7.18 0.97
N VAL A 49 -10.53 7.49 2.26
CA VAL A 49 -11.49 8.30 3.01
C VAL A 49 -10.72 9.36 3.77
N LYS A 50 -11.37 10.48 4.03
CA LYS A 50 -10.81 11.52 4.88
C LYS A 50 -11.30 11.27 6.31
N ARG A 51 -10.35 11.26 7.26
CA ARG A 51 -10.69 11.19 8.68
C ARG A 51 -10.92 12.59 9.21
N GLU A 52 -11.38 12.68 10.44
CA GLU A 52 -11.61 13.98 11.06
C GLU A 52 -10.39 14.54 11.77
N ASP A 53 -9.31 13.78 11.87
CA ASP A 53 -8.09 14.24 12.52
C ASP A 53 -7.08 14.77 11.49
N GLU A 54 -5.97 15.30 11.99
CA GLU A 54 -4.91 15.79 11.14
C GLU A 54 -3.65 14.93 11.27
N GLU A 55 -3.82 13.69 11.71
CA GLU A 55 -2.68 12.80 11.88
C GLU A 55 -2.20 12.29 10.53
N VAL A 56 -1.04 11.64 10.53
CA VAL A 56 -0.41 11.19 9.29
C VAL A 56 -1.33 10.28 8.49
N PRO A 57 -1.18 10.23 7.17
CA PRO A 57 -1.98 9.33 6.37
C PRO A 57 -1.63 7.88 6.71
N ARG A 58 -2.59 6.97 6.58
CA ARG A 58 -2.38 5.55 6.85
C ARG A 58 -2.72 4.75 5.62
N PHE A 59 -1.97 3.68 5.40
CA PHE A 59 -2.07 2.91 4.17
C PHE A 59 -2.25 1.43 4.45
N GLY A 60 -3.09 0.78 3.65
CA GLY A 60 -3.25 -0.66 3.69
C GLY A 60 -3.10 -1.23 2.29
N PHE A 61 -2.66 -2.48 2.19
CA PHE A 61 -2.37 -3.12 0.91
C PHE A 61 -3.00 -4.50 0.91
N ILE A 62 -3.86 -4.75 -0.08
CA ILE A 62 -4.54 -6.04 -0.22
C ILE A 62 -4.08 -6.68 -1.51
N VAL A 63 -3.44 -7.85 -1.40
CA VAL A 63 -3.04 -8.64 -2.55
C VAL A 63 -3.56 -10.05 -2.32
N SER A 64 -4.68 -10.38 -2.95
CA SER A 64 -5.36 -11.65 -2.69
C SER A 64 -4.78 -12.78 -3.53
N THR A 65 -5.21 -14.01 -3.23
CA THR A 65 -4.79 -15.17 -4.00
C THR A 65 -5.32 -15.12 -5.43
N LYS A 66 -6.32 -14.29 -5.69
CA LYS A 66 -6.81 -14.12 -7.08
C LYS A 66 -5.79 -13.38 -7.93
N VAL A 67 -4.92 -12.58 -7.33
CA VAL A 67 -3.87 -11.87 -8.05
C VAL A 67 -2.76 -12.86 -8.41
N SER A 68 -2.36 -13.69 -7.46
CA SER A 68 -1.38 -14.74 -7.69
C SER A 68 -1.51 -15.75 -6.56
N LYS A 69 -1.41 -17.04 -6.88
CA LYS A 69 -1.43 -18.09 -5.88
C LYS A 69 -0.09 -18.22 -5.17
N GLU A 70 0.95 -17.63 -5.74
CA GLU A 70 2.28 -17.71 -5.15
C GLU A 70 2.48 -16.61 -4.13
N ALA A 71 2.77 -16.99 -2.90
CA ALA A 71 2.98 -16.02 -1.82
C ALA A 71 4.16 -15.09 -2.12
N VAL A 72 5.19 -15.61 -2.80
CA VAL A 72 6.35 -14.80 -3.16
C VAL A 72 5.93 -13.65 -4.07
N GLN A 73 5.05 -13.92 -5.03
CA GLN A 73 4.57 -12.87 -5.94
C GLN A 73 3.70 -11.87 -5.20
N ARG A 74 2.81 -12.35 -4.34
CA ARG A 74 1.96 -11.45 -3.58
C ARG A 74 2.81 -10.53 -2.69
N ASN A 75 3.87 -11.07 -2.08
CA ASN A 75 4.75 -10.29 -1.23
C ASN A 75 5.54 -9.27 -2.05
N ARG A 76 5.97 -9.64 -3.25
CA ARG A 76 6.69 -8.72 -4.14
C ARG A 76 5.80 -7.52 -4.46
N ILE A 77 4.55 -7.78 -4.82
CA ILE A 77 3.62 -6.71 -5.17
C ILE A 77 3.38 -5.80 -3.96
N LYS A 78 3.12 -6.40 -2.81
CA LYS A 78 2.86 -5.63 -1.60
C LYS A 78 4.06 -4.75 -1.25
N ARG A 79 5.27 -5.28 -1.37
CA ARG A 79 6.46 -4.50 -1.10
C ARG A 79 6.65 -3.36 -2.09
N ALA A 80 6.39 -3.61 -3.37
CA ALA A 80 6.53 -2.57 -4.38
C ALA A 80 5.57 -1.41 -4.10
N LEU A 81 4.33 -1.73 -3.76
CA LEU A 81 3.33 -0.71 -3.47
C LEU A 81 3.70 0.07 -2.20
N SER A 82 4.10 -0.64 -1.14
CA SER A 82 4.42 0.03 0.11
C SER A 82 5.73 0.82 0.00
N GLU A 83 6.67 0.35 -0.80
CA GLU A 83 7.91 1.07 -0.98
C GLU A 83 7.67 2.38 -1.74
N ALA A 84 6.81 2.35 -2.74
CA ALA A 84 6.46 3.56 -3.47
C ALA A 84 5.84 4.59 -2.53
N VAL A 85 4.93 4.14 -1.66
CA VAL A 85 4.27 5.03 -0.72
C VAL A 85 5.28 5.57 0.29
N ARG A 86 6.22 4.73 0.73
CA ARG A 86 7.20 5.12 1.73
C ARG A 86 8.00 6.35 1.31
N PHE A 87 8.29 6.45 0.03
CA PHE A 87 9.07 7.59 -0.47
C PHE A 87 8.26 8.88 -0.58
N MET A 88 6.96 8.82 -0.46
CA MET A 88 6.13 10.01 -0.64
C MET A 88 5.19 10.31 0.54
N THR A 89 5.39 9.66 1.69
CA THR A 89 4.47 9.83 2.82
C THR A 89 4.40 11.29 3.29
N SER A 90 5.50 12.02 3.25
CA SER A 90 5.51 13.40 3.70
C SER A 90 4.82 14.33 2.70
N ASP A 91 4.63 13.87 1.47
CA ASP A 91 3.99 14.69 0.43
C ASP A 91 2.50 14.40 0.31
N ILE A 92 1.99 13.43 1.07
CA ILE A 92 0.58 13.06 1.02
C ILE A 92 -0.18 13.77 2.13
N LYS A 93 -1.39 14.21 1.83
CA LYS A 93 -2.22 14.96 2.78
C LYS A 93 -2.48 14.17 4.04
N SER A 94 -2.41 14.84 5.18
CA SER A 94 -2.74 14.24 6.48
C SER A 94 -4.21 13.88 6.54
N GLY A 95 -4.56 13.07 7.52
CA GLY A 95 -5.96 12.79 7.83
C GLY A 95 -6.67 11.90 6.83
N HIS A 96 -5.94 11.07 6.09
CA HIS A 96 -6.55 10.16 5.12
C HIS A 96 -6.16 8.72 5.39
N ASP A 97 -7.09 7.80 5.12
CA ASP A 97 -6.83 6.37 5.12
C ASP A 97 -6.95 5.92 3.67
N VAL A 98 -5.98 5.15 3.20
CA VAL A 98 -5.89 4.73 1.80
C VAL A 98 -5.66 3.23 1.74
N VAL A 99 -6.45 2.51 0.94
CA VAL A 99 -6.27 1.07 0.75
C VAL A 99 -5.99 0.80 -0.72
N PHE A 100 -4.91 0.07 -0.98
CA PHE A 100 -4.56 -0.37 -2.34
C PHE A 100 -5.07 -1.79 -2.52
N LEU A 101 -5.78 -2.03 -3.64
CA LEU A 101 -6.29 -3.36 -3.96
C LEU A 101 -5.64 -3.80 -5.27
N ALA A 102 -4.74 -4.75 -5.21
CA ALA A 102 -4.03 -5.21 -6.40
C ALA A 102 -4.97 -5.97 -7.32
N LYS A 103 -4.75 -5.83 -8.62
CA LYS A 103 -5.48 -6.56 -9.67
C LYS A 103 -4.56 -7.63 -10.23
N GLN A 104 -5.10 -8.56 -10.99
CA GLN A 104 -4.31 -9.63 -11.58
C GLN A 104 -3.16 -9.10 -12.42
N ARG A 105 -3.34 -7.97 -13.08
CA ARG A 105 -2.29 -7.40 -13.90
C ARG A 105 -1.04 -7.07 -13.09
N ALA A 106 -1.18 -6.81 -11.79
CA ALA A 106 -0.02 -6.51 -10.95
C ALA A 106 1.00 -7.63 -10.94
N ALA A 107 0.55 -8.87 -11.10
CA ALA A 107 1.45 -10.03 -11.13
C ALA A 107 2.37 -10.02 -12.36
N ARG A 108 1.96 -9.31 -13.41
CA ARG A 108 2.75 -9.21 -14.64
C ARG A 108 3.45 -7.88 -14.78
N SER A 109 3.27 -6.98 -13.83
CA SER A 109 3.90 -5.66 -13.89
C SER A 109 5.23 -5.67 -13.15
N SER A 110 6.22 -4.98 -13.68
CA SER A 110 7.50 -4.87 -12.99
C SER A 110 7.35 -3.97 -11.78
N THR A 111 8.30 -4.05 -10.86
CA THR A 111 8.30 -3.22 -9.68
C THR A 111 8.32 -1.74 -10.06
N ASP A 112 9.12 -1.37 -11.05
CA ASP A 112 9.22 0.03 -11.47
C ASP A 112 7.90 0.54 -12.02
N VAL A 113 7.19 -0.28 -12.79
CA VAL A 113 5.91 0.09 -13.34
C VAL A 113 4.90 0.28 -12.21
N LEU A 114 4.89 -0.64 -11.24
CA LEU A 114 3.97 -0.52 -10.10
C LEU A 114 4.23 0.75 -9.32
N MET A 115 5.49 1.08 -9.06
CA MET A 115 5.83 2.25 -8.27
C MET A 115 5.42 3.53 -9.00
N ASN A 116 5.58 3.55 -10.32
CA ASN A 116 5.17 4.72 -11.08
C ASN A 116 3.66 4.86 -11.10
N GLU A 117 2.92 3.73 -11.17
CA GLU A 117 1.47 3.79 -11.14
C GLU A 117 0.96 4.29 -9.79
N VAL A 118 1.65 3.98 -8.69
CA VAL A 118 1.26 4.47 -7.36
C VAL A 118 1.29 5.99 -7.36
N ARG A 119 2.36 6.58 -7.90
CA ARG A 119 2.51 8.02 -7.93
C ARG A 119 1.36 8.64 -8.74
N GLU A 120 1.08 8.07 -9.91
CA GLU A 120 0.02 8.61 -10.75
C GLU A 120 -1.36 8.45 -10.10
N ALA A 121 -1.59 7.35 -9.41
CA ALA A 121 -2.88 7.13 -8.74
C ALA A 121 -3.09 8.09 -7.58
N ILE A 122 -2.06 8.35 -6.78
CA ILE A 122 -2.13 9.29 -5.68
C ILE A 122 -2.40 10.69 -6.22
N LYS A 123 -1.76 11.03 -7.34
CA LYS A 123 -1.96 12.32 -7.99
C LYS A 123 -3.41 12.43 -8.48
N ALA A 124 -3.92 11.40 -9.15
CA ALA A 124 -5.28 11.39 -9.66
C ALA A 124 -6.31 11.48 -8.55
N ALA A 125 -6.00 10.94 -7.38
CA ALA A 125 -6.90 10.99 -6.22
C ALA A 125 -6.87 12.34 -5.52
N GLY A 126 -5.93 13.22 -5.92
CA GLY A 126 -5.81 14.53 -5.27
C GLY A 126 -5.23 14.46 -3.86
N LEU A 127 -4.44 13.42 -3.58
CA LEU A 127 -3.91 13.21 -2.23
C LEU A 127 -2.56 13.85 -1.98
N PHE A 128 -1.90 14.41 -3.00
CA PHE A 128 -0.66 15.14 -2.76
C PHE A 128 -0.98 16.53 -2.19
N LYS A 129 -0.13 16.98 -1.30
CA LYS A 129 -0.29 18.32 -0.71
C LYS A 129 -0.20 19.43 -1.73
#